data_041c151151592b7de377286f8fcbd571
#
_entry.id   041c151151592b7de377286f8fcbd571
#
_cell.length_a   1.000
_cell.length_b   1.000
_cell.length_c   1.000
_cell.angle_alpha   90.00
_cell.angle_beta   90.00
_cell.angle_gamma   90.00
#
_symmetry.space_group_name_H-M   'P 1'
#
loop_
_entity.id
_entity.type
_entity.pdbx_description
1 polymer ?
#
loop_
_entity_poly.entity_id
_entity_poly.type
_entity_poly.pdbx_seq_one_letter_code
_entity_poly.pdbx_strand_id
1 'polypeptide(L)'
;MVGYQMLPPVLFNETIIPMTDSPYILYGGPVSLYTGKVRSYLRKNNINFVEVHPNSERYLKHIVPTVGRWIMPCLETPDGRIIQDGADIIDYFDNEVKLSRFPIRPTTPVHRAVSHLFELFGGEGLLRPAMHYRWNFDEQNIAFLESEFSISVIPKMTEGKEQINFARSSGRMRKAAITFGVGPHSVEAIESSFAEWLELFSAHLANNAYLLGNRPTLGDYCLMGPMWAHLFRDPAPTALIKKTAPRVGRWVERMTTYEPYDGEHFESSTAPRELLANDTLPDTLVAMMRFVAEEYLSEITAHVEYANNWLAEQTDLVTGTNGLPDPGARGIGKTSFAWRGIEIETAVMPYRFWLLQRLQDAFAECDATSQTAIRTAFRNAGLESILDLRTIRRVERANHLEVWGPLL
;
A
#
# COMPACT_ATOMS: atom_id res chain seq x y z
N MET A 1 36.52 35.91 -9.68
CA MET A 1 36.68 34.72 -8.83
C MET A 1 35.72 34.86 -7.67
N VAL A 2 34.58 34.18 -7.74
CA VAL A 2 33.61 34.15 -6.63
C VAL A 2 34.01 32.96 -5.76
N GLY A 3 34.47 33.28 -4.52
CA GLY A 3 34.89 32.25 -3.57
C GLY A 3 33.71 31.40 -3.14
N TYR A 4 33.75 30.12 -3.46
CA TYR A 4 32.87 29.10 -2.87
C TYR A 4 33.26 28.94 -1.39
N GLN A 5 32.42 29.45 -0.50
CA GLN A 5 32.50 29.13 0.91
C GLN A 5 31.94 27.70 1.07
N MET A 6 32.83 26.74 1.36
CA MET A 6 32.40 25.38 1.74
C MET A 6 31.60 25.47 3.04
N LEU A 7 30.35 25.04 3.00
CA LEU A 7 29.54 24.87 4.20
C LEU A 7 30.19 23.78 5.09
N PRO A 8 30.17 23.96 6.42
CA PRO A 8 30.72 22.95 7.31
C PRO A 8 29.94 21.59 7.13
N PRO A 9 30.62 20.48 7.30
CA PRO A 9 29.95 19.18 7.23
C PRO A 9 28.85 19.12 8.32
N VAL A 10 27.63 18.84 7.89
CA VAL A 10 26.52 18.57 8.81
C VAL A 10 26.83 17.21 9.44
N LEU A 11 27.26 17.22 10.70
CA LEU A 11 27.40 16.00 11.50
C LEU A 11 26.01 15.46 11.80
N PHE A 12 25.58 14.50 11.00
CA PHE A 12 24.45 13.67 11.36
C PHE A 12 24.86 12.77 12.53
N ASN A 13 24.13 12.81 13.63
CA ASN A 13 24.15 11.73 14.62
C ASN A 13 23.57 10.48 13.93
N GLU A 14 24.39 9.81 13.17
CA GLU A 14 24.05 8.49 12.64
C GLU A 14 23.95 7.55 13.84
N THR A 15 22.73 7.19 14.19
CA THR A 15 22.49 5.99 14.97
C THR A 15 22.97 4.86 14.06
N ILE A 16 24.20 4.36 14.32
CA ILE A 16 24.73 3.18 13.64
C ILE A 16 23.79 2.04 14.01
N ILE A 17 22.87 1.72 13.10
CA ILE A 17 22.04 0.51 13.22
C ILE A 17 23.00 -0.66 13.18
N PRO A 18 23.09 -1.51 14.22
CA PRO A 18 23.96 -2.66 14.16
C PRO A 18 23.51 -3.53 12.98
N MET A 19 24.35 -3.63 11.95
CA MET A 19 24.14 -4.56 10.86
C MET A 19 24.20 -5.96 11.46
N THR A 20 23.11 -6.68 11.45
CA THR A 20 23.13 -8.11 11.70
C THR A 20 23.96 -8.75 10.60
N ASP A 21 24.88 -9.65 10.93
CA ASP A 21 25.76 -10.34 9.96
C ASP A 21 24.94 -11.11 8.90
N SER A 22 23.70 -11.46 9.21
CA SER A 22 22.77 -12.12 8.30
C SER A 22 21.67 -11.17 7.84
N PRO A 23 21.39 -11.08 6.52
CA PRO A 23 20.33 -10.23 6.00
C PRO A 23 18.94 -10.80 6.31
N TYR A 24 17.94 -9.92 6.38
CA TYR A 24 16.55 -10.31 6.25
C TYR A 24 16.28 -10.86 4.84
N ILE A 25 15.35 -11.82 4.70
CA ILE A 25 14.98 -12.35 3.38
C ILE A 25 13.55 -11.92 3.09
N LEU A 26 13.39 -11.08 2.06
CA LEU A 26 12.09 -10.66 1.57
C LEU A 26 11.66 -11.57 0.41
N TYR A 27 10.67 -12.42 0.64
CA TYR A 27 10.06 -13.22 -0.41
C TYR A 27 9.01 -12.40 -1.15
N GLY A 28 9.29 -12.07 -2.38
CA GLY A 28 8.47 -11.24 -3.21
C GLY A 28 9.00 -11.10 -4.63
N GLY A 29 8.45 -10.19 -5.40
CA GLY A 29 8.90 -9.93 -6.75
C GLY A 29 8.58 -8.52 -7.21
N PRO A 30 9.32 -8.01 -8.21
CA PRO A 30 9.12 -6.67 -8.75
C PRO A 30 7.71 -6.43 -9.28
N VAL A 31 7.04 -7.48 -9.75
CA VAL A 31 5.67 -7.41 -10.26
C VAL A 31 4.59 -7.30 -9.19
N SER A 32 4.95 -7.54 -7.93
CA SER A 32 4.00 -7.52 -6.82
C SER A 32 3.85 -6.13 -6.24
N LEU A 33 2.63 -5.62 -6.29
CA LEU A 33 2.20 -4.36 -5.70
C LEU A 33 2.54 -4.32 -4.19
N TYR A 34 2.12 -5.34 -3.44
CA TYR A 34 2.32 -5.39 -2.00
C TYR A 34 3.80 -5.58 -1.58
N THR A 35 4.60 -6.25 -2.41
CA THR A 35 6.06 -6.31 -2.19
C THR A 35 6.72 -4.95 -2.39
N GLY A 36 6.21 -4.14 -3.34
CA GLY A 36 6.70 -2.77 -3.60
C GLY A 36 6.65 -1.87 -2.37
N LYS A 37 5.57 -1.94 -1.59
CA LYS A 37 5.42 -1.26 -0.29
C LYS A 37 6.56 -1.60 0.68
N VAL A 38 6.79 -2.89 0.92
CA VAL A 38 7.82 -3.36 1.86
C VAL A 38 9.23 -3.05 1.36
N ARG A 39 9.49 -3.30 0.08
CA ARG A 39 10.80 -3.00 -0.52
C ARG A 39 11.15 -1.51 -0.38
N SER A 40 10.21 -0.62 -0.64
CA SER A 40 10.38 0.83 -0.45
C SER A 40 10.76 1.13 1.00
N TYR A 41 10.04 0.56 1.96
CA TYR A 41 10.31 0.74 3.38
C TYR A 41 11.71 0.25 3.78
N LEU A 42 12.08 -0.97 3.41
CA LEU A 42 13.38 -1.55 3.75
C LEU A 42 14.54 -0.73 3.16
N ARG A 43 14.42 -0.32 1.89
CA ARG A 43 15.43 0.53 1.23
C ARG A 43 15.54 1.90 1.88
N LYS A 44 14.40 2.54 2.15
CA LYS A 44 14.37 3.89 2.72
C LYS A 44 14.96 3.96 4.14
N ASN A 45 14.87 2.86 4.88
CA ASN A 45 15.43 2.74 6.22
C ASN A 45 16.82 2.07 6.26
N ASN A 46 17.43 1.79 5.10
CA ASN A 46 18.74 1.13 4.99
C ASN A 46 18.83 -0.21 5.73
N ILE A 47 17.73 -0.97 5.72
CA ILE A 47 17.69 -2.30 6.33
C ILE A 47 18.39 -3.29 5.40
N ASN A 48 19.30 -4.10 5.96
CA ASN A 48 20.04 -5.12 5.22
C ASN A 48 19.10 -6.29 4.87
N PHE A 49 18.73 -6.43 3.60
CA PHE A 49 17.89 -7.52 3.13
C PHE A 49 18.26 -8.02 1.74
N VAL A 50 17.88 -9.25 1.47
CA VAL A 50 17.93 -9.87 0.15
C VAL A 50 16.51 -10.18 -0.30
N GLU A 51 16.17 -9.80 -1.52
CA GLU A 51 14.88 -10.17 -2.11
C GLU A 51 15.01 -11.49 -2.88
N VAL A 52 14.17 -12.46 -2.52
CA VAL A 52 14.11 -13.78 -3.12
C VAL A 52 12.76 -13.97 -3.79
N HIS A 53 12.78 -14.41 -5.03
CA HIS A 53 11.56 -14.56 -5.81
C HIS A 53 10.68 -15.73 -5.29
N PRO A 54 9.33 -15.63 -5.40
CA PRO A 54 8.39 -16.61 -4.87
C PRO A 54 8.35 -17.92 -5.69
N ASN A 55 9.14 -18.05 -6.73
CA ASN A 55 9.40 -19.29 -7.44
C ASN A 55 10.56 -20.10 -6.87
N SER A 56 11.23 -19.63 -5.81
CA SER A 56 12.34 -20.32 -5.16
C SER A 56 11.86 -21.57 -4.42
N GLU A 57 12.73 -22.57 -4.34
CA GLU A 57 12.43 -23.84 -3.66
C GLU A 57 12.08 -23.61 -2.18
N ARG A 58 12.83 -22.75 -1.48
CA ARG A 58 12.56 -22.42 -0.07
C ARG A 58 11.18 -21.78 0.12
N TYR A 59 10.81 -20.86 -0.75
CA TYR A 59 9.47 -20.26 -0.70
C TYR A 59 8.38 -21.31 -0.86
N LEU A 60 8.47 -22.13 -1.89
CA LEU A 60 7.45 -23.11 -2.22
C LEU A 60 7.33 -24.26 -1.19
N LYS A 61 8.50 -24.71 -0.65
CA LYS A 61 8.52 -25.88 0.24
C LYS A 61 8.48 -25.54 1.73
N HIS A 62 8.79 -24.29 2.11
CA HIS A 62 8.82 -23.90 3.51
C HIS A 62 7.89 -22.72 3.82
N ILE A 63 8.01 -21.59 3.07
CA ILE A 63 7.24 -20.40 3.41
C ILE A 63 5.74 -20.60 3.14
N VAL A 64 5.36 -21.13 1.97
CA VAL A 64 3.95 -21.38 1.62
C VAL A 64 3.26 -22.31 2.61
N PRO A 65 3.84 -23.47 3.02
CA PRO A 65 3.23 -24.31 4.05
C PRO A 65 3.10 -23.63 5.42
N THR A 66 4.10 -22.82 5.82
CA THR A 66 4.08 -22.09 7.10
C THR A 66 2.98 -21.02 7.13
N VAL A 67 2.80 -20.30 6.02
CA VAL A 67 1.79 -19.23 5.89
C VAL A 67 0.39 -19.77 5.59
N GLY A 68 0.29 -21.02 5.12
CA GLY A 68 -0.97 -21.67 4.78
C GLY A 68 -1.52 -21.27 3.40
N ARG A 69 -0.84 -20.40 2.64
CA ARG A 69 -1.25 -19.96 1.30
C ARG A 69 -0.10 -19.40 0.48
N TRP A 70 -0.19 -19.44 -0.85
CA TRP A 70 0.74 -18.75 -1.73
C TRP A 70 0.42 -17.27 -1.79
N ILE A 71 1.19 -16.44 -1.09
CA ILE A 71 1.00 -14.99 -0.97
C ILE A 71 2.31 -14.27 -0.77
N MET A 72 2.42 -13.04 -1.25
CA MET A 72 3.58 -12.17 -1.05
C MET A 72 3.15 -10.74 -0.66
N PRO A 73 3.97 -10.01 0.08
CA PRO A 73 5.28 -10.36 0.59
C PRO A 73 5.25 -11.27 1.83
N CYS A 74 6.34 -12.02 2.02
CA CYS A 74 6.70 -12.65 3.29
C CYS A 74 8.12 -12.24 3.64
N LEU A 75 8.40 -12.04 4.91
CA LEU A 75 9.74 -11.75 5.43
C LEU A 75 10.21 -12.93 6.31
N GLU A 76 11.43 -13.37 6.09
CA GLU A 76 12.14 -14.26 7.02
C GLU A 76 13.20 -13.43 7.74
N THR A 77 13.13 -13.44 9.06
CA THR A 77 14.11 -12.76 9.93
C THR A 77 15.39 -13.58 10.07
N PRO A 78 16.52 -12.97 10.49
CA PRO A 78 17.78 -13.70 10.69
C PRO A 78 17.67 -14.87 11.68
N ASP A 79 16.75 -14.84 12.62
CA ASP A 79 16.46 -15.93 13.58
C ASP A 79 15.42 -16.94 13.06
N GLY A 80 14.93 -16.78 11.82
CA GLY A 80 14.05 -17.73 11.14
C GLY A 80 12.55 -17.52 11.38
N ARG A 81 12.12 -16.44 12.04
CA ARG A 81 10.71 -16.08 12.16
C ARG A 81 10.15 -15.68 10.79
N ILE A 82 8.97 -16.16 10.45
CA ILE A 82 8.26 -15.78 9.23
C ILE A 82 7.17 -14.76 9.58
N ILE A 83 7.16 -13.65 8.84
CA ILE A 83 6.15 -12.59 8.95
C ILE A 83 5.50 -12.42 7.58
N GLN A 84 4.20 -12.55 7.51
CA GLN A 84 3.42 -12.37 6.29
C GLN A 84 2.55 -11.13 6.42
N ASP A 85 2.42 -10.42 5.32
CA ASP A 85 1.77 -9.15 5.05
C ASP A 85 2.68 -7.93 5.17
N GLY A 86 2.42 -6.97 4.24
CA GLY A 86 3.24 -5.76 4.17
C GLY A 86 3.06 -4.81 5.36
N ALA A 87 1.88 -4.79 5.99
CA ALA A 87 1.65 -3.97 7.18
C ALA A 87 2.32 -4.61 8.40
N ASP A 88 2.15 -5.95 8.59
CA ASP A 88 2.77 -6.68 9.70
C ASP A 88 4.31 -6.61 9.64
N ILE A 89 4.88 -6.68 8.42
CA ILE A 89 6.34 -6.53 8.22
C ILE A 89 6.81 -5.12 8.62
N ILE A 90 6.09 -4.08 8.21
CA ILE A 90 6.44 -2.71 8.56
C ILE A 90 6.26 -2.49 10.07
N ASP A 91 5.20 -3.03 10.67
CA ASP A 91 4.94 -2.97 12.11
C ASP A 91 6.05 -3.65 12.91
N TYR A 92 6.55 -4.79 12.46
CA TYR A 92 7.68 -5.47 13.06
C TYR A 92 8.93 -4.57 13.13
N PHE A 93 9.29 -3.92 12.03
CA PHE A 93 10.46 -3.04 12.01
C PHE A 93 10.26 -1.76 12.81
N ASP A 94 9.06 -1.17 12.78
CA ASP A 94 8.78 0.11 13.42
C ASP A 94 8.54 -0.04 14.93
N ASN A 95 7.85 -1.09 15.36
CA ASN A 95 7.41 -1.25 16.74
C ASN A 95 8.30 -2.22 17.55
N GLU A 96 8.66 -3.39 16.97
CA GLU A 96 9.39 -4.42 17.72
C GLU A 96 10.90 -4.18 17.70
N VAL A 97 11.52 -4.09 16.51
CA VAL A 97 12.98 -3.94 16.38
C VAL A 97 13.44 -2.49 16.32
N LYS A 98 12.52 -1.54 16.05
CA LYS A 98 12.78 -0.09 16.02
C LYS A 98 13.94 0.30 15.09
N LEU A 99 13.97 -0.31 13.91
CA LEU A 99 14.94 -0.03 12.86
C LEU A 99 14.48 1.05 11.88
N SER A 100 13.34 1.67 12.11
CA SER A 100 12.91 2.83 11.32
C SER A 100 13.85 3.99 11.57
N ARG A 101 14.44 4.54 10.50
CA ARG A 101 15.29 5.72 10.58
C ARG A 101 14.53 6.94 11.12
N PHE A 102 13.26 7.05 10.78
CA PHE A 102 12.32 8.06 11.27
C PHE A 102 11.03 7.37 11.69
N PRO A 103 10.35 7.86 12.73
CA PRO A 103 9.02 7.40 13.07
C PRO A 103 8.10 7.56 11.85
N ILE A 104 7.59 6.45 11.33
CA ILE A 104 6.71 6.47 10.15
C ILE A 104 5.27 6.81 10.51
N ARG A 105 4.92 6.63 11.79
CA ARG A 105 3.62 7.05 12.34
C ARG A 105 3.78 8.39 13.01
N PRO A 106 3.04 9.42 12.54
CA PRO A 106 3.00 10.70 13.22
C PRO A 106 2.52 10.55 14.65
N THR A 107 3.11 11.34 15.56
CA THR A 107 2.66 11.40 16.96
C THR A 107 1.51 12.38 17.16
N THR A 108 1.32 13.30 16.21
CA THR A 108 0.22 14.26 16.23
C THR A 108 -1.07 13.63 15.70
N PRO A 109 -2.23 13.91 16.31
CA PRO A 109 -3.46 13.14 16.07
C PRO A 109 -3.99 13.20 14.63
N VAL A 110 -4.07 14.39 14.05
CA VAL A 110 -4.64 14.56 12.68
C VAL A 110 -3.71 13.91 11.64
N HIS A 111 -2.41 14.15 11.71
CA HIS A 111 -1.44 13.53 10.81
C HIS A 111 -1.44 12.01 10.95
N ARG A 112 -1.57 11.48 12.18
CA ARG A 112 -1.65 10.03 12.41
C ARG A 112 -2.89 9.43 11.73
N ALA A 113 -4.05 10.04 11.90
CA ALA A 113 -5.28 9.60 11.25
C ALA A 113 -5.18 9.68 9.71
N VAL A 114 -4.65 10.78 9.16
CA VAL A 114 -4.43 10.94 7.72
C VAL A 114 -3.42 9.91 7.17
N SER A 115 -2.37 9.61 7.93
CA SER A 115 -1.40 8.57 7.54
C SER A 115 -2.06 7.19 7.43
N HIS A 116 -2.96 6.82 8.35
CA HIS A 116 -3.74 5.58 8.28
C HIS A 116 -4.82 5.61 7.18
N LEU A 117 -5.41 6.76 6.89
CA LEU A 117 -6.30 6.90 5.73
C LEU A 117 -5.56 6.53 4.43
N PHE A 118 -4.36 7.07 4.24
CA PHE A 118 -3.53 6.74 3.08
C PHE A 118 -2.88 5.34 3.16
N GLU A 119 -2.79 4.73 4.33
CA GLU A 119 -2.48 3.30 4.46
C GLU A 119 -3.58 2.45 3.82
N LEU A 120 -4.83 2.70 4.15
CA LEU A 120 -5.98 2.01 3.60
C LEU A 120 -6.11 2.27 2.09
N PHE A 121 -6.15 3.54 1.70
CA PHE A 121 -6.33 3.93 0.30
C PHE A 121 -5.16 3.50 -0.60
N GLY A 122 -3.92 3.68 -0.16
CA GLY A 122 -2.72 3.28 -0.91
C GLY A 122 -2.64 1.77 -1.12
N GLY A 123 -3.09 0.98 -0.15
CA GLY A 123 -3.12 -0.48 -0.26
C GLY A 123 -4.25 -1.01 -1.15
N GLU A 124 -5.42 -0.38 -1.12
CA GLU A 124 -6.65 -0.95 -1.66
C GLU A 124 -7.38 -0.03 -2.66
N GLY A 125 -7.32 1.29 -2.50
CA GLY A 125 -8.10 2.22 -3.34
C GLY A 125 -7.53 2.42 -4.74
N LEU A 126 -6.22 2.26 -4.95
CA LEU A 126 -5.57 2.40 -6.27
C LEU A 126 -5.44 1.06 -7.03
N LEU A 127 -6.11 -0.01 -6.59
CA LEU A 127 -6.06 -1.31 -7.27
C LEU A 127 -6.70 -1.25 -8.66
N ARG A 128 -7.79 -0.49 -8.84
CA ARG A 128 -8.44 -0.34 -10.15
C ARG A 128 -7.50 0.21 -11.22
N PRO A 129 -6.92 1.40 -11.07
CA PRO A 129 -5.97 1.91 -12.06
C PRO A 129 -4.72 1.02 -12.18
N ALA A 130 -4.20 0.46 -11.08
CA ALA A 130 -3.05 -0.43 -11.13
C ALA A 130 -3.30 -1.68 -11.99
N MET A 131 -4.48 -2.29 -11.87
CA MET A 131 -4.84 -3.48 -12.66
C MET A 131 -5.22 -3.13 -14.09
N HIS A 132 -5.92 -2.00 -14.30
CA HIS A 132 -6.27 -1.52 -15.63
C HIS A 132 -5.02 -1.22 -16.48
N TYR A 133 -4.14 -0.38 -15.98
CA TYR A 133 -2.94 0.02 -16.73
C TYR A 133 -1.96 -1.14 -16.96
N ARG A 134 -1.94 -2.15 -16.12
CA ARG A 134 -1.15 -3.36 -16.34
C ARG A 134 -1.72 -4.26 -17.43
N TRP A 135 -3.04 -4.50 -17.43
CA TRP A 135 -3.63 -5.60 -18.19
C TRP A 135 -4.46 -5.18 -19.41
N ASN A 136 -4.70 -3.89 -19.61
CA ASN A 136 -5.45 -3.37 -20.75
C ASN A 136 -4.58 -2.63 -21.78
N PHE A 137 -3.26 -2.66 -21.62
CA PHE A 137 -2.27 -2.02 -22.50
C PHE A 137 -1.24 -3.03 -23.01
N ASP A 138 -1.71 -4.15 -23.54
CA ASP A 138 -0.84 -5.26 -23.98
C ASP A 138 0.19 -4.84 -25.01
N GLU A 139 -0.18 -3.99 -25.97
CA GLU A 139 0.73 -3.52 -27.02
C GLU A 139 2.01 -2.89 -26.43
N GLN A 140 1.91 -2.17 -25.33
CA GLN A 140 3.03 -1.52 -24.66
C GLN A 140 3.68 -2.39 -23.59
N ASN A 141 2.89 -3.22 -22.90
CA ASN A 141 3.31 -3.86 -21.67
C ASN A 141 3.74 -5.31 -21.82
N ILE A 142 3.24 -6.05 -22.84
CA ILE A 142 3.29 -7.52 -22.85
C ILE A 142 4.72 -8.06 -22.78
N ALA A 143 5.65 -7.51 -23.58
CA ALA A 143 7.03 -7.98 -23.60
C ALA A 143 7.74 -7.77 -22.26
N PHE A 144 7.46 -6.65 -21.59
CA PHE A 144 7.97 -6.36 -20.26
C PHE A 144 7.39 -7.33 -19.22
N LEU A 145 6.08 -7.56 -19.26
CA LEU A 145 5.40 -8.45 -18.30
C LEU A 145 5.83 -9.91 -18.47
N GLU A 146 6.01 -10.38 -19.70
CA GLU A 146 6.55 -11.72 -19.96
C GLU A 146 7.92 -11.92 -19.32
N SER A 147 8.83 -10.95 -19.52
CA SER A 147 10.14 -10.95 -18.89
C SER A 147 10.07 -10.97 -17.37
N GLU A 148 9.31 -10.06 -16.78
CA GLU A 148 9.21 -9.90 -15.32
C GLU A 148 8.55 -11.12 -14.63
N PHE A 149 7.52 -11.69 -15.23
CA PHE A 149 6.84 -12.86 -14.69
C PHE A 149 7.70 -14.12 -14.83
N SER A 150 8.47 -14.26 -15.91
CA SER A 150 9.37 -15.40 -16.10
C SER A 150 10.46 -15.46 -15.03
N ILE A 151 10.94 -14.30 -14.57
CA ILE A 151 11.97 -14.20 -13.53
C ILE A 151 11.38 -14.46 -12.13
N SER A 152 10.21 -13.90 -11.83
CA SER A 152 9.75 -13.75 -10.45
C SER A 152 8.64 -14.72 -10.04
N VAL A 153 7.79 -15.13 -10.95
CA VAL A 153 6.56 -15.88 -10.62
C VAL A 153 6.58 -17.30 -11.17
N ILE A 154 7.19 -17.49 -12.33
CA ILE A 154 7.19 -18.79 -13.01
C ILE A 154 8.29 -19.67 -12.43
N PRO A 155 8.00 -20.91 -11.99
CA PRO A 155 9.02 -21.82 -11.52
C PRO A 155 10.05 -22.12 -12.62
N LYS A 156 11.34 -22.06 -12.27
CA LYS A 156 12.48 -22.33 -13.20
C LYS A 156 12.48 -23.71 -13.86
N MET A 157 11.63 -24.63 -13.40
CA MET A 157 11.60 -26.01 -13.83
C MET A 157 10.90 -26.27 -15.19
N THR A 158 10.54 -25.24 -15.94
CA THR A 158 9.73 -25.40 -17.15
C THR A 158 10.39 -24.77 -18.37
N GLU A 159 11.63 -25.12 -18.62
CA GLU A 159 12.32 -24.77 -19.85
C GLU A 159 11.47 -25.14 -21.08
N GLY A 160 11.24 -24.19 -21.98
CA GLY A 160 10.34 -24.33 -23.14
C GLY A 160 8.84 -24.21 -22.86
N LYS A 161 8.43 -23.81 -21.62
CA LYS A 161 7.01 -23.60 -21.27
C LYS A 161 6.73 -22.19 -20.74
N GLU A 162 7.65 -21.27 -20.93
CA GLU A 162 7.59 -19.90 -20.41
C GLU A 162 6.31 -19.20 -20.87
N GLN A 163 5.96 -19.29 -22.15
CA GLN A 163 4.76 -18.67 -22.71
C GLN A 163 3.48 -19.29 -22.13
N ILE A 164 3.43 -20.61 -21.95
CA ILE A 164 2.28 -21.30 -21.36
C ILE A 164 2.09 -20.89 -19.89
N ASN A 165 3.19 -20.79 -19.15
CA ASN A 165 3.18 -20.39 -17.74
C ASN A 165 2.81 -18.92 -17.59
N PHE A 166 3.32 -18.04 -18.46
CA PHE A 166 2.91 -16.65 -18.50
C PHE A 166 1.43 -16.51 -18.81
N ALA A 167 0.93 -17.17 -19.85
CA ALA A 167 -0.49 -17.16 -20.21
C ALA A 167 -1.39 -17.62 -19.04
N ARG A 168 -0.97 -18.65 -18.30
CA ARG A 168 -1.69 -19.11 -17.10
C ARG A 168 -1.67 -18.09 -15.97
N SER A 169 -0.52 -17.52 -15.67
CA SER A 169 -0.35 -16.54 -14.59
C SER A 169 -1.04 -15.23 -14.92
N SER A 170 -0.85 -14.68 -16.12
CA SER A 170 -1.50 -13.46 -16.59
C SER A 170 -3.00 -13.62 -16.70
N GLY A 171 -3.49 -14.77 -17.19
CA GLY A 171 -4.92 -15.08 -17.26
C GLY A 171 -5.59 -15.08 -15.87
N ARG A 172 -4.91 -15.58 -14.84
CA ARG A 172 -5.38 -15.49 -13.45
C ARG A 172 -5.46 -14.05 -12.97
N MET A 173 -4.44 -13.22 -13.26
CA MET A 173 -4.41 -11.82 -12.85
C MET A 173 -5.41 -10.96 -13.63
N ARG A 174 -5.62 -11.22 -14.93
CA ARG A 174 -6.67 -10.56 -15.71
C ARG A 174 -8.07 -10.86 -15.16
N LYS A 175 -8.33 -12.11 -14.73
CA LYS A 175 -9.57 -12.46 -14.02
C LYS A 175 -9.69 -11.74 -12.69
N ALA A 176 -8.58 -11.61 -11.95
CA ALA A 176 -8.58 -10.85 -10.71
C ALA A 176 -8.86 -9.35 -10.95
N ALA A 177 -8.45 -8.75 -12.07
CA ALA A 177 -8.76 -7.36 -12.40
C ALA A 177 -10.28 -7.10 -12.40
N ILE A 178 -11.08 -8.04 -12.89
CA ILE A 178 -12.54 -7.94 -12.87
C ILE A 178 -13.07 -7.85 -11.44
N THR A 179 -12.46 -8.57 -10.50
CA THR A 179 -12.89 -8.55 -9.08
C THR A 179 -12.54 -7.23 -8.38
N PHE A 180 -11.79 -6.35 -9.02
CA PHE A 180 -11.51 -4.98 -8.57
C PHE A 180 -12.32 -3.93 -9.36
N GLY A 181 -13.32 -4.35 -10.15
CA GLY A 181 -14.18 -3.44 -10.91
C GLY A 181 -13.58 -2.96 -12.23
N VAL A 182 -12.56 -3.64 -12.77
CA VAL A 182 -11.99 -3.32 -14.09
C VAL A 182 -12.76 -4.07 -15.16
N GLY A 183 -13.48 -3.34 -16.00
CA GLY A 183 -14.26 -3.88 -17.12
C GLY A 183 -14.46 -2.84 -18.22
N PRO A 184 -14.98 -3.21 -19.40
CA PRO A 184 -15.15 -2.27 -20.51
C PRO A 184 -15.94 -1.01 -20.15
N HIS A 185 -16.93 -1.14 -19.26
CA HIS A 185 -17.80 -0.05 -18.81
C HIS A 185 -17.12 0.92 -17.82
N SER A 186 -16.00 0.53 -17.21
CA SER A 186 -15.29 1.35 -16.21
C SER A 186 -13.99 1.98 -16.72
N VAL A 187 -13.53 1.64 -17.93
CA VAL A 187 -12.23 2.09 -18.48
C VAL A 187 -12.10 3.62 -18.47
N GLU A 188 -13.05 4.34 -19.06
CA GLU A 188 -13.00 5.79 -19.18
C GLU A 188 -12.97 6.47 -17.80
N ALA A 189 -13.79 5.97 -16.86
CA ALA A 189 -13.82 6.49 -15.50
C ALA A 189 -12.50 6.20 -14.75
N ILE A 190 -11.87 5.02 -14.94
CA ILE A 190 -10.59 4.70 -14.34
C ILE A 190 -9.48 5.60 -14.86
N GLU A 191 -9.43 5.85 -16.17
CA GLU A 191 -8.41 6.71 -16.78
C GLU A 191 -8.57 8.16 -16.35
N SER A 192 -9.81 8.68 -16.32
CA SER A 192 -10.13 10.01 -15.82
C SER A 192 -9.76 10.17 -14.34
N SER A 193 -10.15 9.21 -13.50
CA SER A 193 -9.81 9.18 -12.08
C SER A 193 -8.30 9.16 -11.85
N PHE A 194 -7.57 8.34 -12.58
CA PHE A 194 -6.11 8.28 -12.41
C PHE A 194 -5.43 9.57 -12.88
N ALA A 195 -5.91 10.21 -13.94
CA ALA A 195 -5.41 11.52 -14.38
C ALA A 195 -5.62 12.58 -13.30
N GLU A 196 -6.80 12.64 -12.69
CA GLU A 196 -7.11 13.52 -11.56
C GLU A 196 -6.20 13.25 -10.34
N TRP A 197 -6.00 11.97 -9.97
CA TRP A 197 -5.05 11.60 -8.92
C TRP A 197 -3.66 12.13 -9.18
N LEU A 198 -3.14 11.96 -10.39
CA LEU A 198 -1.81 12.43 -10.78
C LEU A 198 -1.70 13.96 -10.71
N GLU A 199 -2.73 14.69 -11.10
CA GLU A 199 -2.79 16.15 -11.00
C GLU A 199 -2.75 16.61 -9.54
N LEU A 200 -3.64 16.08 -8.69
CA LEU A 200 -3.73 16.42 -7.27
C LEU A 200 -2.43 16.09 -6.53
N PHE A 201 -1.88 14.90 -6.76
CA PHE A 201 -0.65 14.49 -6.10
C PHE A 201 0.54 15.30 -6.59
N SER A 202 0.63 15.61 -7.89
CA SER A 202 1.66 16.49 -8.44
C SER A 202 1.58 17.92 -7.86
N ALA A 203 0.38 18.46 -7.67
CA ALA A 203 0.16 19.76 -7.04
C ALA A 203 0.61 19.76 -5.57
N HIS A 204 0.31 18.70 -4.82
CA HIS A 204 0.77 18.53 -3.45
C HIS A 204 2.30 18.46 -3.36
N LEU A 205 2.92 17.66 -4.22
CA LEU A 205 4.37 17.47 -4.29
C LEU A 205 5.12 18.70 -4.79
N ALA A 206 4.46 19.75 -5.26
CA ALA A 206 5.13 21.01 -5.60
C ALA A 206 5.76 21.70 -4.37
N ASN A 207 5.16 21.53 -3.19
CA ASN A 207 5.58 22.19 -1.96
C ASN A 207 5.97 21.21 -0.84
N ASN A 208 5.73 19.90 -1.02
CA ASN A 208 5.97 18.89 0.00
C ASN A 208 6.74 17.71 -0.60
N ALA A 209 7.80 17.27 0.06
CA ALA A 209 8.55 16.10 -0.42
C ALA A 209 7.76 14.78 -0.30
N TYR A 210 6.84 14.71 0.66
CA TYR A 210 6.01 13.57 0.99
C TYR A 210 4.61 14.03 1.43
N LEU A 211 3.69 13.11 1.70
CA LEU A 211 2.31 13.42 2.09
C LEU A 211 2.19 14.40 3.27
N LEU A 212 3.00 14.23 4.30
CA LEU A 212 2.89 15.00 5.54
C LEU A 212 4.11 15.89 5.81
N GLY A 213 4.86 16.27 4.76
CA GLY A 213 5.99 17.21 4.88
C GLY A 213 7.30 16.63 4.33
N ASN A 214 8.37 16.66 5.13
CA ASN A 214 9.75 16.44 4.66
C ASN A 214 10.31 15.04 4.95
N ARG A 215 9.47 14.12 5.44
CA ARG A 215 9.82 12.71 5.61
C ARG A 215 8.64 11.80 5.26
N PRO A 216 8.90 10.58 4.75
CA PRO A 216 7.84 9.65 4.45
C PRO A 216 7.13 9.16 5.72
N THR A 217 5.83 8.95 5.60
CA THR A 217 4.98 8.34 6.62
C THR A 217 4.40 7.02 6.11
N LEU A 218 3.67 6.31 6.97
CA LEU A 218 3.04 5.04 6.63
C LEU A 218 2.18 5.15 5.35
N GLY A 219 1.46 6.27 5.16
CA GLY A 219 0.69 6.53 3.94
C GLY A 219 1.54 6.56 2.67
N ASP A 220 2.72 7.21 2.72
CA ASP A 220 3.65 7.23 1.57
C ASP A 220 4.11 5.83 1.19
N TYR A 221 4.48 5.00 2.16
CA TYR A 221 4.90 3.61 1.90
C TYR A 221 3.76 2.77 1.32
N CYS A 222 2.53 3.00 1.75
CA CYS A 222 1.38 2.25 1.22
C CYS A 222 1.03 2.66 -0.21
N LEU A 223 1.11 3.94 -0.54
CA LEU A 223 0.98 4.42 -1.92
C LEU A 223 2.06 3.85 -2.85
N MET A 224 3.26 3.55 -2.34
CA MET A 224 4.32 2.92 -3.14
C MET A 224 3.95 1.53 -3.65
N GLY A 225 3.00 0.84 -3.05
CA GLY A 225 2.50 -0.42 -3.58
C GLY A 225 2.06 -0.27 -5.05
N PRO A 226 0.91 0.34 -5.31
CA PRO A 226 0.41 0.53 -6.68
C PRO A 226 1.27 1.48 -7.51
N MET A 227 1.74 2.58 -6.92
CA MET A 227 2.46 3.62 -7.63
C MET A 227 3.81 3.16 -8.18
N TRP A 228 4.49 2.21 -7.53
CA TRP A 228 5.75 1.69 -8.07
C TRP A 228 5.54 0.46 -8.95
N ALA A 229 4.97 -0.63 -8.41
CA ALA A 229 5.02 -1.94 -9.05
C ALA A 229 4.24 -2.03 -10.37
N HIS A 230 3.13 -1.35 -10.46
CA HIS A 230 2.27 -1.31 -11.66
C HIS A 230 2.38 0.02 -12.38
N LEU A 231 2.11 1.12 -11.68
CA LEU A 231 1.90 2.42 -12.29
C LEU A 231 3.18 3.16 -12.70
N PHE A 232 4.36 2.77 -12.17
CA PHE A 232 5.64 3.39 -12.55
C PHE A 232 6.68 2.40 -13.12
N ARG A 233 6.40 1.10 -13.13
CA ARG A 233 7.29 0.13 -13.79
C ARG A 233 6.76 -0.37 -15.12
N ASP A 234 5.45 -0.58 -15.23
CA ASP A 234 4.86 -1.03 -16.49
C ASP A 234 4.94 0.09 -17.54
N PRO A 235 5.35 -0.20 -18.80
CA PRO A 235 5.68 0.82 -19.79
C PRO A 235 4.59 1.86 -20.07
N ALA A 236 3.33 1.43 -20.22
CA ALA A 236 2.23 2.34 -20.56
C ALA A 236 1.99 3.41 -19.48
N PRO A 237 1.76 3.07 -18.19
CA PRO A 237 1.53 4.08 -17.17
C PRO A 237 2.80 4.86 -16.81
N THR A 238 4.01 4.27 -16.98
CA THR A 238 5.27 5.01 -16.83
C THR A 238 5.36 6.15 -17.82
N ALA A 239 5.03 5.90 -19.09
CA ALA A 239 5.03 6.94 -20.13
C ALA A 239 4.01 8.05 -19.80
N LEU A 240 2.83 7.68 -19.31
CA LEU A 240 1.80 8.63 -18.87
C LEU A 240 2.31 9.51 -17.73
N ILE A 241 2.83 8.92 -16.63
CA ILE A 241 3.33 9.67 -15.47
C ILE A 241 4.48 10.61 -15.86
N LYS A 242 5.46 10.15 -16.66
CA LYS A 242 6.57 10.98 -17.10
C LYS A 242 6.11 12.16 -17.97
N LYS A 243 5.04 11.99 -18.74
CA LYS A 243 4.47 13.02 -19.59
C LYS A 243 3.63 14.03 -18.81
N THR A 244 2.80 13.59 -17.86
CA THR A 244 1.76 14.41 -17.24
C THR A 244 2.07 14.83 -15.80
N ALA A 245 2.79 13.99 -15.05
CA ALA A 245 3.05 14.18 -13.62
C ALA A 245 4.51 13.83 -13.22
N PRO A 246 5.52 14.51 -13.80
CA PRO A 246 6.93 14.16 -13.54
C PRO A 246 7.34 14.30 -12.08
N ARG A 247 6.67 15.15 -11.26
CA ARG A 247 6.88 15.22 -9.81
C ARG A 247 6.50 13.94 -9.09
N VAL A 248 5.40 13.32 -9.50
CA VAL A 248 5.00 12.01 -8.98
C VAL A 248 6.05 10.96 -9.32
N GLY A 249 6.59 10.98 -10.54
CA GLY A 249 7.70 10.11 -10.93
C GLY A 249 8.92 10.28 -10.02
N ARG A 250 9.36 11.53 -9.78
CA ARG A 250 10.46 11.82 -8.86
C ARG A 250 10.16 11.41 -7.41
N TRP A 251 8.90 11.54 -6.96
CA TRP A 251 8.51 11.02 -5.65
C TRP A 251 8.68 9.49 -5.57
N VAL A 252 8.28 8.75 -6.61
CA VAL A 252 8.52 7.29 -6.68
C VAL A 252 10.00 6.95 -6.62
N GLU A 253 10.84 7.66 -7.38
CA GLU A 253 12.30 7.49 -7.35
C GLU A 253 12.86 7.80 -5.95
N ARG A 254 12.45 8.90 -5.33
CA ARG A 254 12.81 9.29 -3.96
C ARG A 254 12.43 8.24 -2.92
N MET A 255 11.28 7.61 -3.07
CA MET A 255 10.80 6.55 -2.18
C MET A 255 11.54 5.21 -2.34
N THR A 256 12.31 5.01 -3.43
CA THR A 256 13.09 3.78 -3.68
C THR A 256 14.53 3.87 -3.25
N THR A 257 14.99 5.02 -2.79
CA THR A 257 16.39 5.28 -2.41
C THR A 257 16.52 5.67 -0.95
N TYR A 258 17.65 5.33 -0.33
CA TYR A 258 17.95 5.68 1.06
C TYR A 258 18.08 7.19 1.26
N GLU A 259 18.95 7.82 0.48
CA GLU A 259 19.22 9.26 0.55
C GLU A 259 19.14 9.90 -0.84
N PRO A 260 17.99 10.40 -1.23
CA PRO A 260 17.94 11.23 -2.42
C PRO A 260 18.38 12.64 -2.09
N TYR A 261 19.41 13.10 -2.74
CA TYR A 261 19.64 14.54 -2.90
C TYR A 261 18.76 15.00 -4.06
N ASP A 262 17.57 15.48 -3.71
CA ASP A 262 16.57 15.90 -4.67
C ASP A 262 16.62 17.42 -4.80
N GLY A 263 17.05 17.92 -5.96
CA GLY A 263 17.13 19.35 -6.23
C GLY A 263 15.78 20.07 -6.19
N GLU A 264 14.68 19.34 -6.35
CA GLU A 264 13.32 19.88 -6.22
C GLU A 264 12.98 20.25 -4.77
N HIS A 265 13.55 19.50 -3.81
CA HIS A 265 13.34 19.69 -2.36
C HIS A 265 14.68 19.82 -1.62
N PHE A 266 15.59 20.61 -2.18
CA PHE A 266 16.95 20.77 -1.65
C PHE A 266 16.96 21.20 -0.18
N GLU A 267 16.14 22.19 0.20
CA GLU A 267 16.06 22.65 1.58
C GLU A 267 15.54 21.56 2.52
N SER A 268 14.61 20.72 2.06
CA SER A 268 14.10 19.58 2.82
C SER A 268 15.11 18.45 2.98
N SER A 269 16.06 18.31 2.07
CA SER A 269 17.12 17.31 2.17
C SER A 269 18.26 17.72 3.12
N THR A 270 18.40 19.01 3.40
CA THR A 270 19.44 19.59 4.28
C THR A 270 18.91 20.02 5.64
N ALA A 271 17.60 20.28 5.76
CA ALA A 271 16.93 20.67 7.00
C ALA A 271 16.51 19.45 7.83
N PRO A 272 16.13 19.63 9.12
CA PRO A 272 15.47 18.58 9.89
C PRO A 272 14.27 18.02 9.12
N ARG A 273 14.17 16.70 9.03
CA ARG A 273 13.08 16.02 8.30
C ARG A 273 11.80 16.01 9.13
N GLU A 274 11.17 17.16 9.20
CA GLU A 274 9.98 17.38 10.02
C GLU A 274 8.70 17.13 9.22
N LEU A 275 7.64 16.83 9.94
CA LEU A 275 6.28 16.84 9.41
C LEU A 275 5.77 18.28 9.36
N LEU A 276 4.66 18.50 8.67
CA LEU A 276 3.96 19.78 8.64
C LEU A 276 3.71 20.30 10.07
N ALA A 277 3.92 21.60 10.28
CA ALA A 277 3.83 22.19 11.60
C ALA A 277 2.38 22.19 12.14
N ASN A 278 2.24 22.17 13.46
CA ASN A 278 0.97 22.35 14.17
C ASN A 278 -0.16 21.36 13.79
N ASP A 279 0.21 20.18 13.34
CA ASP A 279 -0.75 19.15 12.92
C ASP A 279 -1.72 19.61 11.81
N THR A 280 -1.28 20.56 10.96
CA THR A 280 -2.10 21.19 9.92
C THR A 280 -2.07 20.41 8.62
N LEU A 281 -3.13 20.54 7.83
CA LEU A 281 -3.26 19.95 6.49
C LEU A 281 -3.32 21.08 5.46
N PRO A 282 -2.39 21.13 4.48
CA PRO A 282 -2.49 22.08 3.39
C PRO A 282 -3.68 21.73 2.47
N ASP A 283 -4.23 22.74 1.79
CA ASP A 283 -5.38 22.57 0.90
C ASP A 283 -5.17 21.49 -0.16
N THR A 284 -3.94 21.32 -0.64
CA THR A 284 -3.58 20.27 -1.59
C THR A 284 -3.74 18.86 -1.01
N LEU A 285 -3.44 18.66 0.27
CA LEU A 285 -3.67 17.37 0.93
C LEU A 285 -5.16 17.14 1.23
N VAL A 286 -5.88 18.19 1.62
CA VAL A 286 -7.34 18.12 1.77
C VAL A 286 -8.02 17.78 0.44
N ALA A 287 -7.53 18.31 -0.68
CA ALA A 287 -8.03 17.94 -2.01
C ALA A 287 -7.78 16.46 -2.34
N MET A 288 -6.59 15.92 -2.01
CA MET A 288 -6.31 14.50 -2.14
C MET A 288 -7.22 13.65 -1.23
N MET A 289 -7.53 14.10 -0.03
CA MET A 289 -8.47 13.39 0.85
C MET A 289 -9.90 13.41 0.29
N ARG A 290 -10.36 14.51 -0.35
CA ARG A 290 -11.65 14.55 -1.06
C ARG A 290 -11.68 13.55 -2.21
N PHE A 291 -10.60 13.46 -2.96
CA PHE A 291 -10.45 12.43 -3.98
C PHE A 291 -10.59 11.02 -3.37
N VAL A 292 -9.97 10.74 -2.21
CA VAL A 292 -10.15 9.46 -1.51
C VAL A 292 -11.62 9.21 -1.16
N ALA A 293 -12.37 10.25 -0.76
CA ALA A 293 -13.81 10.12 -0.48
C ALA A 293 -14.59 9.70 -1.74
N GLU A 294 -14.35 10.35 -2.87
CA GLU A 294 -15.00 10.04 -4.14
C GLU A 294 -14.65 8.65 -4.68
N GLU A 295 -13.39 8.25 -4.51
CA GLU A 295 -12.88 6.99 -5.04
C GLU A 295 -13.24 5.76 -4.22
N TYR A 296 -13.25 5.90 -2.90
CA TYR A 296 -13.20 4.72 -2.04
C TYR A 296 -14.25 4.65 -0.94
N LEU A 297 -14.90 5.77 -0.55
CA LEU A 297 -15.87 5.76 0.56
C LEU A 297 -17.10 4.90 0.23
N SER A 298 -17.64 5.00 -0.99
CA SER A 298 -18.79 4.19 -1.42
C SER A 298 -18.44 2.70 -1.42
N GLU A 299 -17.24 2.34 -1.90
CA GLU A 299 -16.78 0.95 -1.93
C GLU A 299 -16.65 0.36 -0.52
N ILE A 300 -15.91 1.03 0.37
CA ILE A 300 -15.70 0.48 1.72
C ILE A 300 -17.00 0.44 2.52
N THR A 301 -17.93 1.38 2.30
CA THR A 301 -19.26 1.38 2.92
C THR A 301 -20.06 0.15 2.47
N ALA A 302 -20.17 -0.08 1.16
CA ALA A 302 -20.88 -1.25 0.62
C ALA A 302 -20.25 -2.57 1.08
N HIS A 303 -18.92 -2.61 1.20
CA HIS A 303 -18.21 -3.79 1.72
C HIS A 303 -18.55 -4.06 3.20
N VAL A 304 -18.59 -3.04 4.04
CA VAL A 304 -18.96 -3.20 5.46
C VAL A 304 -20.42 -3.62 5.60
N GLU A 305 -21.34 -3.05 4.82
CA GLU A 305 -22.75 -3.45 4.80
C GLU A 305 -22.90 -4.92 4.38
N TYR A 306 -22.22 -5.32 3.29
CA TYR A 306 -22.21 -6.71 2.86
C TYR A 306 -21.67 -7.64 3.94
N ALA A 307 -20.54 -7.28 4.55
CA ALA A 307 -19.91 -8.08 5.60
C ALA A 307 -20.81 -8.22 6.82
N ASN A 308 -21.53 -7.17 7.22
CA ASN A 308 -22.46 -7.22 8.34
C ASN A 308 -23.65 -8.17 8.06
N ASN A 309 -24.20 -8.12 6.85
CA ASN A 309 -25.26 -9.04 6.43
C ASN A 309 -24.75 -10.49 6.40
N TRP A 310 -23.58 -10.71 5.79
CA TRP A 310 -22.94 -12.02 5.74
C TRP A 310 -22.66 -12.58 7.14
N LEU A 311 -22.12 -11.76 8.06
CA LEU A 311 -21.83 -12.14 9.44
C LEU A 311 -23.10 -12.46 10.25
N ALA A 312 -24.20 -11.76 9.99
CA ALA A 312 -25.49 -12.02 10.65
C ALA A 312 -26.06 -13.39 10.26
N GLU A 313 -25.76 -13.88 9.08
CA GLU A 313 -26.14 -15.21 8.59
C GLU A 313 -25.24 -16.34 9.14
N GLN A 314 -24.03 -16.02 9.62
CA GLN A 314 -23.06 -16.99 10.15
C GLN A 314 -23.27 -17.27 11.63
N THR A 315 -24.38 -17.88 12.01
CA THR A 315 -24.76 -18.15 13.42
C THR A 315 -23.73 -18.98 14.18
N ASP A 316 -23.04 -19.90 13.48
CA ASP A 316 -22.09 -20.85 14.05
C ASP A 316 -20.62 -20.44 13.83
N LEU A 317 -20.36 -19.17 13.46
CA LEU A 317 -19.03 -18.70 13.18
C LEU A 317 -18.16 -18.73 14.43
N VAL A 318 -17.10 -19.53 14.36
CA VAL A 318 -16.12 -19.67 15.45
C VAL A 318 -15.17 -18.49 15.42
N THR A 319 -15.02 -17.78 16.54
CA THR A 319 -14.02 -16.73 16.72
C THR A 319 -12.61 -17.27 16.46
N GLY A 320 -11.79 -16.50 15.75
CA GLY A 320 -10.44 -16.91 15.34
C GLY A 320 -10.39 -17.70 14.02
N THR A 321 -11.50 -17.76 13.29
CA THR A 321 -11.54 -18.32 11.92
C THR A 321 -12.01 -17.28 10.89
N ASN A 322 -11.82 -17.55 9.59
CA ASN A 322 -12.36 -16.71 8.53
C ASN A 322 -13.83 -17.02 8.20
N GLY A 323 -14.43 -18.04 8.83
CA GLY A 323 -15.81 -18.46 8.58
C GLY A 323 -16.03 -19.16 7.23
N LEU A 324 -14.97 -19.53 6.52
CA LEU A 324 -15.03 -20.17 5.20
C LEU A 324 -14.51 -21.62 5.25
N PRO A 325 -14.95 -22.48 4.31
CA PRO A 325 -14.46 -23.86 4.24
C PRO A 325 -12.95 -23.97 3.97
N ASP A 326 -12.38 -23.00 3.24
CA ASP A 326 -10.93 -22.89 3.02
C ASP A 326 -10.35 -21.80 3.94
N PRO A 327 -9.52 -22.16 4.93
CA PRO A 327 -8.88 -21.20 5.82
C PRO A 327 -7.97 -20.18 5.09
N GLY A 328 -7.44 -20.54 3.92
CA GLY A 328 -6.62 -19.69 3.07
C GLY A 328 -7.41 -18.72 2.18
N ALA A 329 -8.73 -18.88 2.11
CA ALA A 329 -9.58 -17.99 1.32
C ALA A 329 -9.60 -16.55 1.90
N ARG A 330 -9.64 -15.56 1.00
CA ARG A 330 -9.53 -14.14 1.39
C ARG A 330 -10.82 -13.35 1.23
N GLY A 331 -11.72 -13.77 0.33
CA GLY A 331 -12.94 -13.05 0.01
C GLY A 331 -14.17 -13.75 0.55
N ILE A 332 -15.13 -13.00 1.09
CA ILE A 332 -16.40 -13.51 1.60
C ILE A 332 -17.55 -13.38 0.62
N GLY A 333 -17.32 -12.74 -0.52
CA GLY A 333 -18.30 -12.56 -1.59
C GLY A 333 -17.99 -11.36 -2.46
N LYS A 334 -19.04 -10.80 -3.07
CA LYS A 334 -18.97 -9.60 -3.92
C LYS A 334 -20.15 -8.69 -3.64
N THR A 335 -19.98 -7.39 -3.86
CA THR A 335 -21.05 -6.40 -3.77
C THR A 335 -20.89 -5.34 -4.83
N SER A 336 -22.02 -4.72 -5.21
CA SER A 336 -22.06 -3.60 -6.14
C SER A 336 -22.24 -2.29 -5.39
N PHE A 337 -21.74 -1.23 -5.98
CA PHE A 337 -21.89 0.15 -5.50
C PHE A 337 -21.73 1.14 -6.65
N ALA A 338 -22.27 2.34 -6.45
CA ALA A 338 -22.06 3.44 -7.40
C ALA A 338 -20.68 4.06 -7.21
N TRP A 339 -19.93 4.18 -8.30
CA TRP A 339 -18.62 4.82 -8.38
C TRP A 339 -18.55 5.70 -9.62
N ARG A 340 -18.28 6.99 -9.45
CA ARG A 340 -18.21 7.99 -10.53
C ARG A 340 -19.38 7.91 -11.53
N GLY A 341 -20.59 7.70 -11.01
CA GLY A 341 -21.81 7.62 -11.82
C GLY A 341 -22.05 6.30 -12.56
N ILE A 342 -21.21 5.31 -12.37
CA ILE A 342 -21.38 3.95 -12.88
C ILE A 342 -21.54 2.96 -11.74
N GLU A 343 -22.24 1.85 -11.98
CA GLU A 343 -22.29 0.74 -11.05
C GLU A 343 -21.13 -0.23 -11.32
N ILE A 344 -20.37 -0.57 -10.27
CA ILE A 344 -19.31 -1.55 -10.35
C ILE A 344 -19.46 -2.60 -9.25
N GLU A 345 -19.03 -3.84 -9.53
CA GLU A 345 -19.00 -4.95 -8.59
C GLU A 345 -17.54 -5.25 -8.20
N THR A 346 -17.28 -5.39 -6.90
CA THR A 346 -15.96 -5.78 -6.40
C THR A 346 -16.03 -6.88 -5.33
N ALA A 347 -14.91 -7.60 -5.16
CA ALA A 347 -14.79 -8.64 -4.14
C ALA A 347 -14.66 -8.02 -2.75
N VAL A 348 -15.42 -8.55 -1.79
CA VAL A 348 -15.40 -8.15 -0.38
C VAL A 348 -14.32 -8.94 0.36
N MET A 349 -13.28 -8.25 0.80
CA MET A 349 -12.11 -8.84 1.46
C MET A 349 -11.98 -8.33 2.91
N PRO A 350 -12.03 -9.19 3.93
CA PRO A 350 -11.87 -8.78 5.33
C PRO A 350 -10.59 -8.02 5.64
N TYR A 351 -9.52 -8.22 4.89
CA TYR A 351 -8.28 -7.45 5.02
C TYR A 351 -8.50 -5.92 4.94
N ARG A 352 -9.45 -5.45 4.14
CA ARG A 352 -9.78 -4.02 4.02
C ARG A 352 -10.39 -3.49 5.32
N PHE A 353 -11.17 -4.30 6.03
CA PHE A 353 -11.74 -3.92 7.33
C PHE A 353 -10.65 -3.85 8.40
N TRP A 354 -9.66 -4.73 8.33
CA TRP A 354 -8.51 -4.68 9.22
C TRP A 354 -7.71 -3.37 9.04
N LEU A 355 -7.47 -2.94 7.80
CA LEU A 355 -6.84 -1.64 7.52
C LEU A 355 -7.72 -0.47 7.99
N LEU A 356 -9.04 -0.53 7.75
CA LEU A 356 -9.99 0.46 8.23
C LEU A 356 -9.96 0.59 9.76
N GLN A 357 -9.92 -0.54 10.47
CA GLN A 357 -9.83 -0.57 11.93
C GLN A 357 -8.58 0.13 12.45
N ARG A 358 -7.45 0.06 11.78
CA ARG A 358 -6.21 0.75 12.17
C ARG A 358 -6.38 2.26 12.21
N LEU A 359 -7.10 2.83 11.24
CA LEU A 359 -7.48 4.23 11.25
C LEU A 359 -8.40 4.55 12.44
N GLN A 360 -9.38 3.70 12.67
CA GLN A 360 -10.41 3.89 13.68
C GLN A 360 -9.86 3.70 15.10
N ASP A 361 -8.94 2.77 15.29
CA ASP A 361 -8.23 2.58 16.56
C ASP A 361 -7.35 3.81 16.86
N ALA A 362 -6.60 4.29 15.87
CA ALA A 362 -5.80 5.52 16.01
C ALA A 362 -6.67 6.75 16.37
N PHE A 363 -7.90 6.82 15.86
CA PHE A 363 -8.87 7.84 16.24
C PHE A 363 -9.42 7.63 17.66
N ALA A 364 -9.79 6.40 18.01
CA ALA A 364 -10.40 6.08 19.30
C ALA A 364 -9.45 6.25 20.49
N GLU A 365 -8.13 6.06 20.28
CA GLU A 365 -7.09 6.28 21.29
C GLU A 365 -6.87 7.75 21.64
N CYS A 366 -7.40 8.69 20.86
CA CYS A 366 -7.23 10.11 21.07
C CYS A 366 -8.17 10.67 22.15
N ASP A 367 -7.74 11.76 22.81
CA ASP A 367 -8.63 12.54 23.69
C ASP A 367 -9.75 13.25 22.88
N ALA A 368 -10.76 13.76 23.56
CA ALA A 368 -11.95 14.39 22.94
C ALA A 368 -11.59 15.61 22.06
N THR A 369 -10.57 16.38 22.42
CA THR A 369 -10.11 17.54 21.65
C THR A 369 -9.50 17.09 20.34
N SER A 370 -8.61 16.11 20.41
CA SER A 370 -7.96 15.50 19.23
C SER A 370 -8.97 14.80 18.32
N GLN A 371 -9.94 14.06 18.88
CA GLN A 371 -11.04 13.47 18.12
C GLN A 371 -11.87 14.52 17.39
N THR A 372 -12.14 15.66 18.01
CA THR A 372 -12.87 16.78 17.38
C THR A 372 -12.05 17.36 16.22
N ALA A 373 -10.75 17.53 16.37
CA ALA A 373 -9.87 18.01 15.30
C ALA A 373 -9.83 17.03 14.12
N ILE A 374 -9.70 15.72 14.37
CA ILE A 374 -9.73 14.68 13.35
C ILE A 374 -11.09 14.68 12.62
N ARG A 375 -12.22 14.69 13.34
CA ARG A 375 -13.57 14.74 12.74
C ARG A 375 -13.73 15.98 11.84
N THR A 376 -13.23 17.14 12.28
CA THR A 376 -13.28 18.38 11.49
C THR A 376 -12.48 18.23 10.20
N ALA A 377 -11.24 17.71 10.27
CA ALA A 377 -10.41 17.46 9.09
C ALA A 377 -11.08 16.49 8.11
N PHE A 378 -11.63 15.38 8.60
CA PHE A 378 -12.31 14.37 7.79
C PHE A 378 -13.64 14.87 7.22
N ARG A 379 -14.40 15.67 7.97
CA ARG A 379 -15.63 16.34 7.47
C ARG A 379 -15.33 17.28 6.32
N ASN A 380 -14.27 18.08 6.40
CA ASN A 380 -13.85 19.00 5.35
C ASN A 380 -13.46 18.26 4.05
N ALA A 381 -13.13 16.99 4.15
CA ALA A 381 -12.80 16.11 3.04
C ALA A 381 -13.97 15.16 2.62
N GLY A 382 -15.13 15.23 3.28
CA GLY A 382 -16.25 14.32 3.00
C GLY A 382 -16.05 12.89 3.52
N LEU A 383 -15.13 12.67 4.46
CA LEU A 383 -14.72 11.35 4.96
C LEU A 383 -15.17 11.07 6.41
N GLU A 384 -15.94 11.95 7.04
CA GLU A 384 -16.25 11.81 8.47
C GLU A 384 -16.88 10.46 8.84
N SER A 385 -17.75 9.93 7.98
CA SER A 385 -18.45 8.65 8.22
C SER A 385 -17.50 7.44 8.30
N ILE A 386 -16.33 7.50 7.69
CA ILE A 386 -15.35 6.39 7.71
C ILE A 386 -14.84 6.11 9.14
N LEU A 387 -14.85 7.12 10.00
CA LEU A 387 -14.41 7.00 11.38
C LEU A 387 -15.35 6.13 12.24
N ASP A 388 -16.60 6.01 11.84
CA ASP A 388 -17.65 5.28 12.58
C ASP A 388 -18.15 4.03 11.86
N LEU A 389 -17.65 3.78 10.63
CA LEU A 389 -18.03 2.63 9.81
C LEU A 389 -17.48 1.32 10.42
N ARG A 390 -18.34 0.41 10.91
CA ARG A 390 -17.94 -0.79 11.66
C ARG A 390 -18.55 -2.07 11.12
N THR A 391 -17.75 -3.14 11.10
CA THR A 391 -18.27 -4.50 11.05
C THR A 391 -18.70 -4.95 12.44
N ILE A 392 -19.73 -5.81 12.54
CA ILE A 392 -20.25 -6.34 13.83
C ILE A 392 -19.27 -7.29 14.54
N ARG A 393 -18.23 -7.74 13.85
CA ARG A 393 -17.05 -8.41 14.42
C ARG A 393 -15.80 -7.72 13.91
N ARG A 394 -14.79 -7.61 14.75
CA ARG A 394 -13.48 -7.12 14.29
C ARG A 394 -12.81 -8.16 13.40
N VAL A 395 -12.00 -7.69 12.46
CA VAL A 395 -11.03 -8.53 11.76
C VAL A 395 -9.72 -8.51 12.53
N GLU A 396 -9.18 -9.68 12.79
CA GLU A 396 -7.91 -9.87 13.47
C GLU A 396 -6.92 -10.60 12.57
N ARG A 397 -5.65 -10.60 12.96
CA ARG A 397 -4.59 -11.35 12.29
C ARG A 397 -4.15 -12.50 13.20
N ALA A 398 -4.33 -13.72 12.74
CA ALA A 398 -3.89 -14.92 13.45
C ALA A 398 -3.26 -15.93 12.48
N ASN A 399 -2.08 -16.43 12.82
CA ASN A 399 -1.35 -17.41 12.00
C ASN A 399 -1.24 -17.01 10.52
N HIS A 400 -0.93 -15.73 10.26
CA HIS A 400 -0.81 -15.12 8.93
C HIS A 400 -2.13 -14.98 8.13
N LEU A 401 -3.27 -15.19 8.77
CA LEU A 401 -4.58 -15.15 8.14
C LEU A 401 -5.45 -14.04 8.74
N GLU A 402 -6.41 -13.55 7.96
CA GLU A 402 -7.49 -12.71 8.42
C GLU A 402 -8.56 -13.58 9.07
N VAL A 403 -8.92 -13.28 10.31
CA VAL A 403 -9.93 -14.04 11.09
C VAL A 403 -10.92 -13.08 11.75
N TRP A 404 -12.10 -13.59 12.02
CA TRP A 404 -13.12 -12.82 12.74
C TRP A 404 -12.93 -12.91 14.25
N GLY A 405 -12.89 -11.77 14.90
CA GLY A 405 -12.91 -11.64 16.35
C GLY A 405 -14.30 -11.89 16.97
N PRO A 406 -14.48 -11.62 18.28
CA PRO A 406 -15.78 -11.70 18.92
C PRO A 406 -16.77 -10.66 18.37
N LEU A 407 -18.08 -10.84 18.67
CA LEU A 407 -19.10 -9.83 18.40
C LEU A 407 -18.78 -8.56 19.23
N LEU A 408 -18.95 -7.40 18.63
CA LEU A 408 -18.79 -6.09 19.27
C LEU A 408 -20.02 -5.71 20.09
#